data_fc1e82dd489f68691762811f8e3abdc4
#
_entry.id   fc1e82dd489f68691762811f8e3abdc4
#
_cell.length_a   1.000
_cell.length_b   1.000
_cell.length_c   1.000
_cell.angle_alpha   90.00
_cell.angle_beta   90.00
_cell.angle_gamma   90.00
#
_symmetry.space_group_name_H-M   'P 1'
#
loop_
_entity.id
_entity.type
_entity.pdbx_description
1 polymer ?
#
loop_
_entity_poly.entity_id
_entity_poly.type
_entity_poly.pdbx_seq_one_letter_code
_entity_poly.pdbx_strand_id
1 'polypeptide(L)'
;MREGFQDDLKQLDGRLAAMAEAAAEAMRRATRALLTADLPLAEQVLSGDADLDDQRATCEDEAYSLLALQAPVAGDLRAVLAAVYCAEKLERMGDLAAHIAGTARRGHPEPTVPADLEPVFAELGEVTSAMAARLAGLVHGDARGGYAELSRADERVDELHARVMATVTAPDWTQDQRIAVALSLLTRFYERFADQAVSVAKRLEFAATGDLPG
;
A
#
# COMPACT_ATOMS: atom_id res chain seq x y z
N MET A 1 -2.28 4.88 -35.09
CA MET A 1 -3.00 5.67 -34.08
C MET A 1 -3.57 4.77 -32.97
N ARG A 2 -4.44 3.78 -33.24
CA ARG A 2 -5.02 2.92 -32.19
C ARG A 2 -4.01 1.94 -31.56
N GLU A 3 -3.04 1.43 -32.34
CA GLU A 3 -1.97 0.57 -31.82
C GLU A 3 -1.04 1.34 -30.87
N GLY A 4 -0.60 2.54 -31.19
CA GLY A 4 0.22 3.36 -30.30
C GLY A 4 -0.48 3.67 -28.97
N PHE A 5 -1.77 3.99 -29.00
CA PHE A 5 -2.55 4.23 -27.77
C PHE A 5 -2.63 2.98 -26.87
N GLN A 6 -2.80 1.79 -27.46
CA GLN A 6 -2.81 0.55 -26.67
C GLN A 6 -1.44 0.22 -26.06
N ASP A 7 -0.37 0.57 -26.75
CA ASP A 7 0.99 0.39 -26.23
C ASP A 7 1.28 1.38 -25.08
N ASP A 8 0.82 2.63 -25.21
CA ASP A 8 0.91 3.63 -24.14
C ASP A 8 0.11 3.21 -22.90
N LEU A 9 -1.11 2.64 -23.05
CA LEU A 9 -1.89 2.09 -21.93
C LEU A 9 -1.17 0.94 -21.25
N LYS A 10 -0.57 0.03 -22.01
CA LYS A 10 0.21 -1.08 -21.42
C LYS A 10 1.43 -0.58 -20.65
N GLN A 11 2.06 0.50 -21.12
CA GLN A 11 3.18 1.11 -20.40
C GLN A 11 2.69 1.69 -19.07
N LEU A 12 1.55 2.38 -19.07
CA LEU A 12 0.92 2.92 -17.86
C LEU A 12 0.58 1.81 -16.85
N ASP A 13 -0.02 0.71 -17.32
CA ASP A 13 -0.29 -0.48 -16.51
C ASP A 13 1.01 -1.08 -15.93
N GLY A 14 2.07 -1.17 -16.74
CA GLY A 14 3.38 -1.64 -16.28
C GLY A 14 3.96 -0.79 -15.15
N ARG A 15 3.77 0.55 -15.21
CA ARG A 15 4.20 1.44 -14.12
C ARG A 15 3.39 1.21 -12.85
N LEU A 16 2.06 1.13 -12.96
CA LEU A 16 1.22 0.84 -11.80
C LEU A 16 1.58 -0.48 -11.11
N ALA A 17 1.85 -1.51 -11.89
CA ALA A 17 2.26 -2.80 -11.34
C ALA A 17 3.62 -2.69 -10.63
N ALA A 18 4.59 -1.97 -11.22
CA ALA A 18 5.89 -1.72 -10.58
C ALA A 18 5.76 -0.92 -9.28
N MET A 19 4.89 0.09 -9.24
CA MET A 19 4.58 0.85 -8.01
C MET A 19 3.96 -0.04 -6.93
N ALA A 20 3.03 -0.94 -7.29
CA ALA A 20 2.41 -1.88 -6.36
C ALA A 20 3.45 -2.86 -5.78
N GLU A 21 4.36 -3.38 -6.59
CA GLU A 21 5.47 -4.22 -6.14
C GLU A 21 6.43 -3.45 -5.23
N ALA A 22 6.76 -2.20 -5.57
CA ALA A 22 7.61 -1.34 -4.74
C ALA A 22 6.96 -1.06 -3.36
N ALA A 23 5.66 -0.77 -3.30
CA ALA A 23 4.93 -0.58 -2.06
C ALA A 23 4.90 -1.88 -1.22
N ALA A 24 4.72 -3.04 -1.85
CA ALA A 24 4.77 -4.34 -1.18
C ALA A 24 6.14 -4.61 -0.56
N GLU A 25 7.21 -4.32 -1.30
CA GLU A 25 8.58 -4.48 -0.81
C GLU A 25 8.91 -3.47 0.31
N ALA A 26 8.48 -2.21 0.18
CA ALA A 26 8.63 -1.20 1.21
C ALA A 26 7.97 -1.64 2.52
N MET A 27 6.75 -2.17 2.48
CA MET A 27 6.03 -2.67 3.65
C MET A 27 6.75 -3.87 4.31
N ARG A 28 7.21 -4.84 3.51
CA ARG A 28 7.99 -5.99 4.04
C ARG A 28 9.26 -5.54 4.77
N ARG A 29 10.02 -4.62 4.14
CA ARG A 29 11.26 -4.09 4.72
C ARG A 29 11.00 -3.24 5.96
N ALA A 30 9.97 -2.39 5.93
CA ALA A 30 9.58 -1.55 7.06
C ALA A 30 9.19 -2.39 8.27
N THR A 31 8.36 -3.43 8.07
CA THR A 31 7.97 -4.36 9.13
C THR A 31 9.18 -5.13 9.68
N ARG A 32 10.06 -5.63 8.81
CA ARG A 32 11.28 -6.29 9.26
C ARG A 32 12.17 -5.36 10.08
N ALA A 33 12.42 -4.14 9.58
CA ALA A 33 13.21 -3.14 10.30
C ALA A 33 12.61 -2.81 11.68
N LEU A 34 11.27 -2.72 11.75
CA LEU A 34 10.54 -2.47 12.99
C LEU A 34 10.75 -3.58 14.03
N LEU A 35 10.65 -4.85 13.62
CA LEU A 35 10.73 -6.00 14.52
C LEU A 35 12.17 -6.36 14.92
N THR A 36 13.15 -6.05 14.07
CA THR A 36 14.56 -6.39 14.31
C THR A 36 15.43 -5.21 14.72
N ALA A 37 14.86 -4.01 14.87
CA ALA A 37 15.57 -2.74 15.08
C ALA A 37 16.72 -2.51 14.05
N ASP A 38 16.49 -2.92 12.78
CA ASP A 38 17.49 -2.83 11.71
C ASP A 38 17.52 -1.40 11.14
N LEU A 39 18.43 -0.57 11.66
CA LEU A 39 18.58 0.82 11.22
C LEU A 39 18.96 0.95 9.73
N PRO A 40 19.95 0.21 9.19
CA PRO A 40 20.24 0.25 7.76
C PRO A 40 19.03 -0.05 6.88
N LEU A 41 18.23 -1.03 7.24
CA LEU A 41 17.03 -1.40 6.50
C LEU A 41 15.94 -0.30 6.58
N ALA A 42 15.77 0.31 7.75
CA ALA A 42 14.85 1.44 7.93
C ALA A 42 15.26 2.64 7.05
N GLU A 43 16.54 2.99 7.00
CA GLU A 43 17.07 4.06 6.16
C GLU A 43 16.89 3.78 4.66
N GLN A 44 17.02 2.52 4.21
CA GLN A 44 16.73 2.13 2.83
C GLN A 44 15.26 2.35 2.46
N VAL A 45 14.33 2.03 3.35
CA VAL A 45 12.89 2.30 3.09
C VAL A 45 12.63 3.80 2.99
N LEU A 46 13.17 4.58 3.93
CA LEU A 46 13.00 6.02 3.96
C LEU A 46 13.60 6.73 2.73
N SER A 47 14.73 6.24 2.22
CA SER A 47 15.35 6.80 1.02
C SER A 47 14.63 6.41 -0.27
N GLY A 48 13.97 5.25 -0.30
CA GLY A 48 13.22 4.76 -1.46
C GLY A 48 11.84 5.40 -1.64
N ASP A 49 11.38 6.18 -0.67
CA ASP A 49 10.07 6.86 -0.72
C ASP A 49 9.99 7.86 -1.89
N ALA A 50 11.04 8.62 -2.11
CA ALA A 50 11.14 9.56 -3.23
C ALA A 50 11.02 8.89 -4.62
N ASP A 51 11.41 7.62 -4.75
CA ASP A 51 11.30 6.88 -6.01
C ASP A 51 9.81 6.62 -6.36
N LEU A 52 8.96 6.37 -5.37
CA LEU A 52 7.51 6.20 -5.57
C LEU A 52 6.82 7.52 -5.92
N ASP A 53 7.23 8.63 -5.32
CA ASP A 53 6.80 9.98 -5.68
C ASP A 53 7.10 10.29 -7.16
N ASP A 54 8.32 10.03 -7.61
CA ASP A 54 8.75 10.24 -9.00
C ASP A 54 7.97 9.34 -9.98
N GLN A 55 7.70 8.09 -9.59
CA GLN A 55 6.89 7.17 -10.40
C GLN A 55 5.44 7.65 -10.50
N ARG A 56 4.83 8.16 -9.41
CA ARG A 56 3.50 8.76 -9.42
C ARG A 56 3.46 9.96 -10.39
N ALA A 57 4.40 10.90 -10.25
CA ALA A 57 4.46 12.08 -11.12
C ALA A 57 4.59 11.68 -12.60
N THR A 58 5.44 10.70 -12.91
CA THR A 58 5.60 10.19 -14.27
C THR A 58 4.30 9.55 -14.80
N CYS A 59 3.61 8.76 -13.97
CA CYS A 59 2.34 8.13 -14.32
C CYS A 59 1.25 9.19 -14.63
N GLU A 60 1.18 10.25 -13.83
CA GLU A 60 0.26 11.38 -14.05
C GLU A 60 0.55 12.10 -15.37
N ASP A 61 1.80 12.44 -15.65
CA ASP A 61 2.22 13.12 -16.87
C ASP A 61 1.90 12.31 -18.14
N GLU A 62 2.13 11.00 -18.11
CA GLU A 62 1.78 10.08 -19.20
C GLU A 62 0.26 10.01 -19.39
N ALA A 63 -0.51 9.90 -18.30
CA ALA A 63 -1.96 9.88 -18.34
C ALA A 63 -2.52 11.20 -18.92
N TYR A 64 -2.01 12.35 -18.50
CA TYR A 64 -2.41 13.65 -19.07
C TYR A 64 -2.09 13.76 -20.55
N SER A 65 -0.92 13.25 -20.97
CA SER A 65 -0.55 13.22 -22.39
C SER A 65 -1.52 12.37 -23.22
N LEU A 66 -1.91 11.20 -22.71
CA LEU A 66 -2.91 10.33 -23.33
C LEU A 66 -4.27 11.01 -23.47
N LEU A 67 -4.74 11.68 -22.40
CA LEU A 67 -6.01 12.42 -22.43
C LEU A 67 -5.98 13.56 -23.45
N ALA A 68 -4.88 14.33 -23.50
CA ALA A 68 -4.75 15.49 -24.37
C ALA A 68 -4.62 15.13 -25.86
N LEU A 69 -3.87 14.06 -26.17
CA LEU A 69 -3.51 13.73 -27.55
C LEU A 69 -4.46 12.73 -28.21
N GLN A 70 -5.10 11.84 -27.43
CA GLN A 70 -5.85 10.71 -27.96
C GLN A 70 -7.37 10.81 -27.74
N ALA A 71 -7.83 11.73 -26.87
CA ALA A 71 -9.24 11.92 -26.53
C ALA A 71 -9.97 10.58 -26.26
N PRO A 72 -9.49 9.73 -25.33
CA PRO A 72 -10.04 8.39 -25.11
C PRO A 72 -11.50 8.45 -24.64
N VAL A 73 -12.30 7.43 -24.96
CA VAL A 73 -13.72 7.34 -24.61
C VAL A 73 -14.02 6.03 -23.89
N ALA A 74 -15.13 5.99 -23.17
CA ALA A 74 -15.68 4.80 -22.52
C ALA A 74 -14.62 4.02 -21.67
N GLY A 75 -14.31 2.78 -22.03
CA GLY A 75 -13.35 1.93 -21.30
C GLY A 75 -11.96 2.51 -21.25
N ASP A 76 -11.46 3.03 -22.37
CA ASP A 76 -10.13 3.63 -22.46
C ASP A 76 -10.00 4.85 -21.54
N LEU A 77 -11.03 5.71 -21.49
CA LEU A 77 -11.07 6.85 -20.56
C LEU A 77 -11.06 6.39 -19.09
N ARG A 78 -11.85 5.34 -18.78
CA ARG A 78 -11.86 4.80 -17.41
C ARG A 78 -10.49 4.24 -17.00
N ALA A 79 -9.79 3.57 -17.91
CA ALA A 79 -8.46 3.03 -17.66
C ALA A 79 -7.44 4.14 -17.33
N VAL A 80 -7.39 5.21 -18.15
CA VAL A 80 -6.46 6.33 -17.90
C VAL A 80 -6.78 7.05 -16.59
N LEU A 81 -8.07 7.32 -16.29
CA LEU A 81 -8.45 7.94 -15.02
C LEU A 81 -8.19 7.04 -13.82
N ALA A 82 -8.35 5.72 -13.99
CA ALA A 82 -8.02 4.77 -12.94
C ALA A 82 -6.52 4.76 -12.65
N ALA A 83 -5.68 4.88 -13.68
CA ALA A 83 -4.23 4.93 -13.52
C ALA A 83 -3.77 6.10 -12.63
N VAL A 84 -4.26 7.32 -12.89
CA VAL A 84 -3.96 8.50 -12.06
C VAL A 84 -4.38 8.27 -10.61
N TYR A 85 -5.62 7.79 -10.41
CA TYR A 85 -6.14 7.52 -9.07
C TYR A 85 -5.31 6.44 -8.33
N CYS A 86 -4.97 5.36 -9.03
CA CYS A 86 -4.22 4.25 -8.45
C CYS A 86 -2.77 4.68 -8.11
N ALA A 87 -2.13 5.48 -8.96
CA ALA A 87 -0.78 5.98 -8.72
C ALA A 87 -0.70 6.79 -7.42
N GLU A 88 -1.66 7.71 -7.17
CA GLU A 88 -1.77 8.45 -5.92
C GLU A 88 -1.90 7.53 -4.70
N LYS A 89 -2.72 6.46 -4.81
CA LYS A 89 -2.93 5.52 -3.71
C LYS A 89 -1.72 4.65 -3.43
N LEU A 90 -1.02 4.23 -4.48
CA LEU A 90 0.19 3.41 -4.38
C LEU A 90 1.37 4.20 -3.77
N GLU A 91 1.53 5.47 -4.14
CA GLU A 91 2.47 6.38 -3.48
C GLU A 91 2.12 6.51 -1.99
N ARG A 92 0.85 6.75 -1.66
CA ARG A 92 0.41 6.83 -0.27
C ARG A 92 0.67 5.56 0.54
N MET A 93 0.66 4.39 -0.10
CA MET A 93 1.08 3.14 0.53
C MET A 93 2.58 3.16 0.86
N GLY A 94 3.42 3.71 -0.02
CA GLY A 94 4.85 3.94 0.23
C GLY A 94 5.09 4.83 1.46
N ASP A 95 4.44 5.98 1.51
CA ASP A 95 4.44 6.91 2.65
C ASP A 95 4.17 6.18 3.99
N LEU A 96 3.13 5.31 4.00
CA LEU A 96 2.75 4.59 5.21
C LEU A 96 3.81 3.57 5.63
N ALA A 97 4.46 2.90 4.67
CA ALA A 97 5.61 2.04 4.96
C ALA A 97 6.82 2.85 5.48
N ALA A 98 7.07 4.03 4.91
CA ALA A 98 8.11 4.96 5.38
C ALA A 98 7.82 5.43 6.82
N HIS A 99 6.57 5.68 7.19
CA HIS A 99 6.20 6.02 8.58
C HIS A 99 6.52 4.89 9.57
N ILE A 100 6.30 3.64 9.18
CA ILE A 100 6.66 2.45 9.98
C ILE A 100 8.19 2.38 10.12
N ALA A 101 8.94 2.49 9.02
CA ALA A 101 10.40 2.52 9.03
C ALA A 101 10.96 3.67 9.87
N GLY A 102 10.35 4.86 9.78
CA GLY A 102 10.68 6.01 10.62
C GLY A 102 10.50 5.74 12.12
N THR A 103 9.53 4.89 12.48
CA THR A 103 9.34 4.48 13.87
C THR A 103 10.43 3.51 14.31
N ALA A 104 10.80 2.53 13.46
CA ALA A 104 11.93 1.64 13.70
C ALA A 104 13.24 2.43 13.92
N ARG A 105 13.52 3.42 13.06
CA ARG A 105 14.69 4.31 13.19
C ARG A 105 14.73 5.04 14.54
N ARG A 106 13.59 5.58 14.99
CA ARG A 106 13.51 6.30 16.28
C ARG A 106 13.68 5.39 17.49
N GLY A 107 13.29 4.12 17.40
CA GLY A 107 13.43 3.13 18.46
C GLY A 107 14.84 2.56 18.61
N HIS A 108 15.63 2.58 17.52
CA HIS A 108 16.97 1.97 17.51
C HIS A 108 17.85 2.47 18.68
N PRO A 109 18.59 1.58 19.38
CA PRO A 109 18.85 0.19 19.02
C PRO A 109 17.81 -0.83 19.56
N GLU A 110 16.83 -0.41 20.32
CA GLU A 110 15.83 -1.29 20.91
C GLU A 110 14.60 -1.43 20.01
N PRO A 111 14.02 -2.65 19.87
CA PRO A 111 12.76 -2.82 19.17
C PRO A 111 11.63 -2.02 19.82
N THR A 112 10.82 -1.34 18.98
CA THR A 112 9.66 -0.58 19.48
C THR A 112 8.50 -1.48 19.89
N VAL A 113 8.40 -2.66 19.26
CA VAL A 113 7.32 -3.63 19.49
C VAL A 113 7.73 -4.59 20.59
N PRO A 114 6.94 -4.72 21.69
CA PRO A 114 7.18 -5.73 22.72
C PRO A 114 7.06 -7.16 22.16
N ALA A 115 7.83 -8.09 22.75
CA ALA A 115 7.93 -9.48 22.26
C ALA A 115 6.58 -10.22 22.17
N ASP A 116 5.64 -9.93 23.06
CA ASP A 116 4.28 -10.50 23.07
C ASP A 116 3.40 -10.01 21.91
N LEU A 117 3.74 -8.86 21.31
CA LEU A 117 3.03 -8.30 20.15
C LEU A 117 3.78 -8.49 18.81
N GLU A 118 5.05 -8.94 18.83
CA GLU A 118 5.82 -9.21 17.61
C GLU A 118 5.06 -10.10 16.60
N PRO A 119 4.40 -11.21 16.99
CA PRO A 119 3.67 -12.04 16.05
C PRO A 119 2.50 -11.31 15.37
N VAL A 120 1.85 -10.36 16.08
CA VAL A 120 0.75 -9.57 15.54
C VAL A 120 1.26 -8.60 14.47
N PHE A 121 2.36 -7.91 14.75
CA PHE A 121 2.96 -6.99 13.78
C PHE A 121 3.62 -7.72 12.60
N ALA A 122 4.15 -8.92 12.81
CA ALA A 122 4.65 -9.76 11.72
C ALA A 122 3.50 -10.14 10.77
N GLU A 123 2.36 -10.57 11.30
CA GLU A 123 1.16 -10.91 10.51
C GLU A 123 0.58 -9.67 9.80
N LEU A 124 0.53 -8.49 10.46
CA LEU A 124 0.14 -7.24 9.82
C LEU A 124 1.01 -6.95 8.59
N GLY A 125 2.33 -7.08 8.71
CA GLY A 125 3.26 -6.88 7.61
C GLY A 125 3.10 -7.91 6.49
N GLU A 126 2.85 -9.17 6.82
CA GLU A 126 2.63 -10.24 5.83
C GLU A 126 1.35 -9.99 5.04
N VAL A 127 0.21 -9.76 5.71
CA VAL A 127 -1.08 -9.55 5.06
C VAL A 127 -1.03 -8.28 4.19
N THR A 128 -0.58 -7.15 4.72
CA THR A 128 -0.58 -5.89 3.96
C THR A 128 0.38 -5.91 2.78
N SER A 129 1.57 -6.50 2.92
CA SER A 129 2.49 -6.64 1.78
C SER A 129 1.96 -7.61 0.72
N ALA A 130 1.26 -8.68 1.11
CA ALA A 130 0.58 -9.58 0.17
C ALA A 130 -0.55 -8.88 -0.57
N MET A 131 -1.34 -8.01 0.09
CA MET A 131 -2.36 -7.19 -0.56
C MET A 131 -1.77 -6.31 -1.65
N ALA A 132 -0.67 -5.61 -1.36
CA ALA A 132 0.02 -4.77 -2.35
C ALA A 132 0.59 -5.58 -3.53
N ALA A 133 1.24 -6.71 -3.26
CA ALA A 133 1.74 -7.60 -4.31
C ALA A 133 0.60 -8.15 -5.20
N ARG A 134 -0.57 -8.40 -4.61
CA ARG A 134 -1.75 -8.85 -5.37
C ARG A 134 -2.25 -7.79 -6.35
N LEU A 135 -2.12 -6.49 -6.01
CA LEU A 135 -2.49 -5.39 -6.92
C LEU A 135 -1.72 -5.42 -8.24
N ALA A 136 -0.42 -5.74 -8.22
CA ALA A 136 0.37 -5.88 -9.45
C ALA A 136 -0.22 -6.95 -10.38
N GLY A 137 -0.69 -8.07 -9.81
CA GLY A 137 -1.38 -9.11 -10.56
C GLY A 137 -2.74 -8.67 -11.11
N LEU A 138 -3.48 -7.82 -10.39
CA LEU A 138 -4.77 -7.27 -10.86
C LEU A 138 -4.60 -6.27 -12.01
N VAL A 139 -3.52 -5.49 -12.00
CA VAL A 139 -3.19 -4.55 -13.07
C VAL A 139 -2.92 -5.29 -14.39
N HIS A 140 -2.14 -6.37 -14.36
CA HIS A 140 -1.77 -7.11 -15.57
C HIS A 140 -2.78 -8.17 -16.00
N GLY A 141 -3.72 -8.54 -15.13
CA GLY A 141 -4.65 -9.64 -15.32
C GLY A 141 -6.11 -9.23 -15.35
N ASP A 142 -6.96 -10.13 -14.89
CA ASP A 142 -8.38 -9.85 -14.71
C ASP A 142 -8.61 -9.25 -13.30
N ALA A 143 -9.02 -7.99 -13.26
CA ALA A 143 -9.31 -7.28 -12.03
C ALA A 143 -10.63 -7.70 -11.35
N ARG A 144 -11.47 -8.51 -12.04
CA ARG A 144 -12.78 -8.95 -11.51
C ARG A 144 -12.62 -9.74 -10.22
N GLY A 145 -13.41 -9.39 -9.22
CA GLY A 145 -13.37 -10.02 -7.90
C GLY A 145 -12.20 -9.59 -7.02
N GLY A 146 -11.28 -8.77 -7.55
CA GLY A 146 -10.13 -8.25 -6.80
C GLY A 146 -10.53 -7.39 -5.61
N TYR A 147 -11.58 -6.60 -5.76
CA TYR A 147 -12.14 -5.83 -4.65
C TYR A 147 -12.61 -6.72 -3.49
N ALA A 148 -13.42 -7.74 -3.79
CA ALA A 148 -13.91 -8.66 -2.76
C ALA A 148 -12.81 -9.52 -2.13
N GLU A 149 -11.76 -9.85 -2.90
CA GLU A 149 -10.58 -10.56 -2.39
C GLU A 149 -9.82 -9.69 -1.37
N LEU A 150 -9.50 -8.45 -1.73
CA LEU A 150 -8.73 -7.56 -0.86
C LEU A 150 -9.55 -7.05 0.32
N SER A 151 -10.87 -6.85 0.18
CA SER A 151 -11.74 -6.52 1.31
C SER A 151 -11.74 -7.60 2.40
N ARG A 152 -11.68 -8.87 2.03
CA ARG A 152 -11.54 -9.96 3.01
C ARG A 152 -10.17 -9.99 3.69
N ALA A 153 -9.11 -9.59 3.00
CA ALA A 153 -7.79 -9.46 3.61
C ALA A 153 -7.74 -8.27 4.57
N ASP A 154 -8.43 -7.18 4.23
CA ASP A 154 -8.58 -5.98 5.05
C ASP A 154 -9.30 -6.27 6.39
N GLU A 155 -10.38 -7.07 6.36
CA GLU A 155 -11.05 -7.55 7.58
C GLU A 155 -10.05 -8.20 8.57
N ARG A 156 -9.05 -8.92 8.05
CA ARG A 156 -8.00 -9.50 8.89
C ARG A 156 -7.08 -8.45 9.50
N VAL A 157 -6.74 -7.41 8.75
CA VAL A 157 -5.94 -6.27 9.26
C VAL A 157 -6.71 -5.54 10.36
N ASP A 158 -8.02 -5.33 10.20
CA ASP A 158 -8.90 -4.72 11.20
C ASP A 158 -8.96 -5.53 12.49
N GLU A 159 -9.06 -6.87 12.39
CA GLU A 159 -9.02 -7.76 13.57
C GLU A 159 -7.69 -7.62 14.33
N LEU A 160 -6.56 -7.58 13.62
CA LEU A 160 -5.23 -7.42 14.21
C LEU A 160 -5.07 -6.03 14.84
N HIS A 161 -5.54 -4.98 14.17
CA HIS A 161 -5.62 -3.62 14.72
C HIS A 161 -6.42 -3.60 16.03
N ALA A 162 -7.64 -4.14 16.03
CA ALA A 162 -8.49 -4.21 17.20
C ALA A 162 -7.81 -4.97 18.35
N ARG A 163 -7.10 -6.06 18.06
CA ARG A 163 -6.33 -6.81 19.05
C ARG A 163 -5.24 -5.97 19.71
N VAL A 164 -4.44 -5.24 18.92
CA VAL A 164 -3.41 -4.33 19.46
C VAL A 164 -4.05 -3.27 20.33
N MET A 165 -5.13 -2.62 19.85
CA MET A 165 -5.83 -1.57 20.60
C MET A 165 -6.38 -2.10 21.93
N ALA A 166 -6.99 -3.29 21.94
CA ALA A 166 -7.46 -3.92 23.15
C ALA A 166 -6.33 -4.21 24.15
N THR A 167 -5.16 -4.64 23.66
CA THR A 167 -3.98 -4.93 24.48
C THR A 167 -3.42 -3.66 25.13
N VAL A 168 -3.19 -2.61 24.34
CA VAL A 168 -2.54 -1.37 24.85
C VAL A 168 -3.45 -0.52 25.73
N THR A 169 -4.78 -0.74 25.68
CA THR A 169 -5.75 -0.05 26.53
C THR A 169 -6.25 -0.91 27.69
N ALA A 170 -5.74 -2.13 27.84
CA ALA A 170 -6.15 -3.02 28.92
C ALA A 170 -5.70 -2.50 30.30
N PRO A 171 -6.47 -2.71 31.36
CA PRO A 171 -6.11 -2.24 32.70
C PRO A 171 -4.81 -2.85 33.26
N ASP A 172 -4.41 -4.00 32.74
CA ASP A 172 -3.17 -4.73 33.10
C ASP A 172 -1.99 -4.39 32.18
N TRP A 173 -2.11 -3.38 31.32
CA TRP A 173 -0.98 -2.87 30.54
C TRP A 173 0.11 -2.33 31.46
N THR A 174 1.31 -2.92 31.40
CA THR A 174 2.42 -2.59 32.29
C THR A 174 3.56 -1.83 31.63
N GLN A 175 3.55 -1.70 30.29
CA GLN A 175 4.56 -0.97 29.54
C GLN A 175 4.35 0.55 29.63
N ASP A 176 5.38 1.33 29.24
CA ASP A 176 5.29 2.79 29.16
C ASP A 176 4.14 3.25 28.24
N GLN A 177 3.45 4.32 28.63
CA GLN A 177 2.38 4.92 27.80
C GLN A 177 2.88 5.37 26.43
N ARG A 178 4.17 5.74 26.30
CA ARG A 178 4.77 6.08 25.00
C ARG A 178 4.79 4.90 24.05
N ILE A 179 4.99 3.69 24.57
CA ILE A 179 4.93 2.46 23.79
C ILE A 179 3.49 2.23 23.32
N ALA A 180 2.50 2.38 24.21
CA ALA A 180 1.09 2.25 23.84
C ALA A 180 0.69 3.21 22.71
N VAL A 181 1.12 4.47 22.78
CA VAL A 181 0.89 5.47 21.72
C VAL A 181 1.60 5.07 20.42
N ALA A 182 2.86 4.64 20.48
CA ALA A 182 3.61 4.22 19.31
C ALA A 182 2.95 3.02 18.61
N LEU A 183 2.53 2.00 19.37
CA LEU A 183 1.83 0.82 18.85
C LEU A 183 0.48 1.17 18.22
N SER A 184 -0.28 2.09 18.85
CA SER A 184 -1.54 2.56 18.31
C SER A 184 -1.38 3.29 16.97
N LEU A 185 -0.33 4.10 16.82
CA LEU A 185 0.00 4.76 15.56
C LEU A 185 0.51 3.78 14.51
N LEU A 186 1.39 2.85 14.91
CA LEU A 186 1.91 1.82 14.02
C LEU A 186 0.80 0.99 13.42
N THR A 187 -0.09 0.41 14.25
CA THR A 187 -1.17 -0.44 13.74
C THR A 187 -2.13 0.35 12.85
N ARG A 188 -2.32 1.67 13.08
CA ARG A 188 -3.09 2.54 12.21
C ARG A 188 -2.45 2.75 10.84
N PHE A 189 -1.11 2.73 10.74
CA PHE A 189 -0.43 2.80 9.44
C PHE A 189 -0.68 1.55 8.60
N TYR A 190 -0.67 0.35 9.21
CA TYR A 190 -1.00 -0.90 8.52
C TYR A 190 -2.44 -0.92 8.03
N GLU A 191 -3.38 -0.55 8.88
CA GLU A 191 -4.81 -0.47 8.54
C GLU A 191 -5.03 0.53 7.37
N ARG A 192 -4.48 1.73 7.45
CA ARG A 192 -4.59 2.69 6.34
C ARG A 192 -3.90 2.21 5.05
N PHE A 193 -2.84 1.42 5.15
CA PHE A 193 -2.21 0.81 3.98
C PHE A 193 -3.16 -0.19 3.30
N ALA A 194 -3.83 -1.04 4.08
CA ALA A 194 -4.83 -1.98 3.59
C ALA A 194 -6.03 -1.27 2.94
N ASP A 195 -6.56 -0.21 3.57
CA ASP A 195 -7.58 0.69 3.00
C ASP A 195 -7.21 1.19 1.60
N GLN A 196 -5.93 1.65 1.40
CA GLN A 196 -5.48 2.10 0.08
C GLN A 196 -5.48 0.94 -0.92
N ALA A 197 -5.02 -0.24 -0.52
CA ALA A 197 -5.01 -1.42 -1.39
C ALA A 197 -6.42 -1.82 -1.85
N VAL A 198 -7.40 -1.83 -0.94
CA VAL A 198 -8.81 -2.06 -1.27
C VAL A 198 -9.35 -1.00 -2.23
N SER A 199 -8.99 0.28 -2.00
CA SER A 199 -9.40 1.40 -2.86
C SER A 199 -8.84 1.26 -4.28
N VAL A 200 -7.58 0.82 -4.43
CA VAL A 200 -6.96 0.53 -5.73
C VAL A 200 -7.69 -0.62 -6.43
N ALA A 201 -7.91 -1.74 -5.75
CA ALA A 201 -8.61 -2.88 -6.32
C ALA A 201 -10.03 -2.51 -6.81
N LYS A 202 -10.77 -1.75 -6.01
CA LYS A 202 -12.10 -1.21 -6.38
C LYS A 202 -12.04 -0.41 -7.67
N ARG A 203 -11.02 0.43 -7.81
CA ARG A 203 -10.83 1.28 -9.00
C ARG A 203 -10.45 0.48 -10.23
N LEU A 204 -9.55 -0.49 -10.10
CA LEU A 204 -9.15 -1.40 -11.19
C LEU A 204 -10.35 -2.23 -11.69
N GLU A 205 -11.15 -2.78 -10.78
CA GLU A 205 -12.33 -3.55 -11.13
C GLU A 205 -13.38 -2.69 -11.84
N PHE A 206 -13.62 -1.46 -11.37
CA PHE A 206 -14.48 -0.49 -12.08
C PHE A 206 -13.96 -0.15 -13.47
N ALA A 207 -12.65 0.05 -13.64
CA ALA A 207 -12.07 0.35 -14.95
C ALA A 207 -12.30 -0.80 -15.93
N ALA A 208 -12.15 -2.04 -15.47
CA ALA A 208 -12.32 -3.25 -16.28
C ALA A 208 -13.79 -3.53 -16.63
N THR A 209 -14.72 -3.33 -15.69
CA THR A 209 -16.12 -3.76 -15.84
C THR A 209 -17.07 -2.61 -16.25
N GLY A 210 -16.79 -1.40 -15.78
CA GLY A 210 -17.69 -0.26 -15.84
C GLY A 210 -18.70 -0.18 -14.71
N ASP A 211 -18.76 -1.20 -13.84
CA ASP A 211 -19.63 -1.29 -12.68
C ASP A 211 -18.82 -1.08 -11.40
N LEU A 212 -19.35 -0.24 -10.48
CA LEU A 212 -18.72 -0.07 -9.16
C LEU A 212 -19.02 -1.30 -8.31
N PRO A 213 -17.99 -2.03 -7.85
CA PRO A 213 -18.22 -3.12 -6.92
C PRO A 213 -18.79 -2.59 -5.59
N GLY A 214 -19.79 -3.30 -5.08
CA GLY A 214 -20.56 -2.92 -3.88
C GLY A 214 -19.92 -3.37 -2.60
#